data_c2a04eebf8f230d91a9db7ef3a783767
#
_entry.id   c2a04eebf8f230d91a9db7ef3a783767
#
_cell.length_a   1.000
_cell.length_b   1.000
_cell.length_c   1.000
_cell.angle_alpha   90.00
_cell.angle_beta   90.00
_cell.angle_gamma   90.00
#
_symmetry.space_group_name_H-M   'P 1'
#
loop_
_entity.id
_entity.type
_entity.pdbx_description
1 polymer ?
#
loop_
_entity_poly.entity_id
_entity_poly.type
_entity_poly.pdbx_seq_one_letter_code
_entity_poly.pdbx_strand_id
1 'polypeptide(L)'
;MIEVRQLRKRFGDQQVLDGVDLTIEKGETLVIIGRSGGGKSVLLKHIVGLTHPDSGQVLVDGRDIAHLNERALLAVRRKFGMLFQSAALFDSLTVEENIAFVLARERNHTAEEIARRVAEALEMVEMPGVQKKKPAELSGGMRKRVGLARAIIYRPEVIFYDEPTTGLDPVVSDSIDKLIVRVCERLEVTSIVITHDMRSMQAVGRRVAMLHEGRIYTTGTPQEMMAATDPVVSRFVRGISDEKEHAF
;
A
#
# COMPACT_ATOMS: atom_id res chain seq x y z
N MET A 1 12.30 -0.62 9.98
CA MET A 1 11.99 -2.07 9.90
C MET A 1 10.60 -2.33 10.48
N ILE A 2 9.80 -3.16 9.82
CA ILE A 2 8.47 -3.58 10.31
C ILE A 2 8.50 -5.10 10.48
N GLU A 3 8.01 -5.57 11.63
CA GLU A 3 7.89 -6.99 11.91
C GLU A 3 6.47 -7.33 12.34
N VAL A 4 5.90 -8.34 11.74
CA VAL A 4 4.62 -8.96 12.13
C VAL A 4 4.95 -10.32 12.71
N ARG A 5 4.48 -10.59 13.94
CA ARG A 5 4.79 -11.82 14.67
C ARG A 5 3.51 -12.52 15.11
N GLN A 6 3.26 -13.72 14.60
CA GLN A 6 2.14 -14.59 14.95
C GLN A 6 0.79 -13.87 14.95
N LEU A 7 0.60 -12.95 13.98
CA LEU A 7 -0.56 -12.08 13.90
C LEU A 7 -1.81 -12.89 13.56
N ARG A 8 -2.83 -12.79 14.40
CA ARG A 8 -4.13 -13.45 14.23
C ARG A 8 -5.26 -12.43 14.23
N LYS A 9 -6.22 -12.63 13.33
CA LYS A 9 -7.45 -11.82 13.28
C LYS A 9 -8.63 -12.62 12.79
N ARG A 10 -9.73 -12.50 13.55
CA ARG A 10 -11.02 -13.12 13.25
C ARG A 10 -12.11 -12.05 13.12
N PHE A 11 -13.06 -12.28 12.26
CA PHE A 11 -14.28 -11.48 12.15
C PHE A 11 -15.47 -12.44 12.22
N GLY A 12 -16.25 -12.38 13.30
CA GLY A 12 -17.27 -13.38 13.57
C GLY A 12 -16.65 -14.78 13.60
N ASP A 13 -17.16 -15.70 12.78
CA ASP A 13 -16.66 -17.07 12.69
C ASP A 13 -15.51 -17.23 11.69
N GLN A 14 -15.19 -16.21 10.90
CA GLN A 14 -14.16 -16.30 9.89
C GLN A 14 -12.78 -15.94 10.43
N GLN A 15 -11.83 -16.88 10.40
CA GLN A 15 -10.41 -16.63 10.64
C GLN A 15 -9.81 -16.01 9.36
N VAL A 16 -9.36 -14.75 9.43
CA VAL A 16 -8.83 -14.02 8.27
C VAL A 16 -7.31 -14.00 8.26
N LEU A 17 -6.69 -13.85 9.44
CA LEU A 17 -5.24 -13.99 9.61
C LEU A 17 -4.99 -15.04 10.70
N ASP A 18 -4.12 -16.01 10.41
CA ASP A 18 -3.89 -17.15 11.29
C ASP A 18 -2.40 -17.40 11.54
N GLY A 19 -1.79 -16.53 12.36
CA GLY A 19 -0.39 -16.65 12.72
C GLY A 19 0.54 -16.16 11.60
N VAL A 20 0.30 -14.94 11.11
CA VAL A 20 1.15 -14.30 10.10
C VAL A 20 2.48 -13.88 10.75
N ASP A 21 3.58 -14.36 10.16
CA ASP A 21 4.94 -13.90 10.40
C ASP A 21 5.48 -13.22 9.14
N LEU A 22 5.92 -11.97 9.24
CA LEU A 22 6.45 -11.21 8.10
C LEU A 22 7.41 -10.14 8.60
N THR A 23 8.60 -10.10 8.03
CA THR A 23 9.57 -9.01 8.27
C THR A 23 9.72 -8.18 7.00
N ILE A 24 9.75 -6.85 7.16
CA ILE A 24 9.91 -5.90 6.06
C ILE A 24 11.11 -5.03 6.40
N GLU A 25 12.16 -5.14 5.57
CA GLU A 25 13.40 -4.44 5.79
C GLU A 25 13.31 -2.98 5.34
N LYS A 26 14.16 -2.14 5.90
CA LYS A 26 14.21 -0.73 5.51
C LYS A 26 14.72 -0.59 4.07
N GLY A 27 14.02 0.21 3.26
CA GLY A 27 14.38 0.49 1.87
C GLY A 27 14.02 -0.62 0.88
N GLU A 28 13.37 -1.71 1.32
CA GLU A 28 12.89 -2.72 0.38
C GLU A 28 11.53 -2.36 -0.24
N THR A 29 11.25 -2.93 -1.41
CA THR A 29 9.91 -2.99 -1.98
C THR A 29 9.40 -4.42 -1.85
N LEU A 30 8.50 -4.64 -0.89
CA LEU A 30 7.81 -5.90 -0.67
C LEU A 30 6.46 -5.88 -1.39
N VAL A 31 6.19 -6.88 -2.22
CA VAL A 31 4.86 -7.09 -2.80
C VAL A 31 4.14 -8.21 -2.05
N ILE A 32 2.93 -7.96 -1.61
CA ILE A 32 2.06 -8.97 -0.99
C ILE A 32 1.01 -9.38 -2.00
N ILE A 33 1.07 -10.64 -2.44
CA ILE A 33 0.11 -11.25 -3.37
C ILE A 33 -0.82 -12.21 -2.63
N GLY A 34 -1.93 -12.58 -3.27
CA GLY A 34 -2.90 -13.55 -2.75
C GLY A 34 -4.30 -13.27 -3.27
N ARG A 35 -5.22 -14.19 -3.04
CA ARG A 35 -6.60 -14.12 -3.54
C ARG A 35 -7.34 -12.88 -3.05
N SER A 36 -8.31 -12.41 -3.83
CA SER A 36 -9.26 -11.39 -3.36
C SER A 36 -9.98 -11.90 -2.11
N GLY A 37 -10.17 -11.04 -1.12
CA GLY A 37 -10.74 -11.46 0.17
C GLY A 37 -9.80 -12.26 1.07
N GLY A 38 -8.59 -12.63 0.63
CA GLY A 38 -7.64 -13.46 1.39
C GLY A 38 -6.92 -12.79 2.55
N GLY A 39 -7.34 -11.60 2.99
CA GLY A 39 -6.80 -10.94 4.19
C GLY A 39 -5.69 -9.91 3.96
N LYS A 40 -5.26 -9.66 2.70
CA LYS A 40 -4.16 -8.72 2.40
C LYS A 40 -4.40 -7.30 2.95
N SER A 41 -5.56 -6.72 2.66
CA SER A 41 -5.91 -5.38 3.18
C SER A 41 -6.17 -5.41 4.70
N VAL A 42 -6.54 -6.56 5.27
CA VAL A 42 -6.64 -6.73 6.72
C VAL A 42 -5.26 -6.70 7.36
N LEU A 43 -4.29 -7.44 6.78
CA LEU A 43 -2.88 -7.40 7.21
C LEU A 43 -2.33 -5.98 7.15
N LEU A 44 -2.56 -5.28 6.03
CA LEU A 44 -2.16 -3.88 5.87
C LEU A 44 -2.73 -3.00 6.99
N LYS A 45 -4.04 -3.11 7.28
CA LYS A 45 -4.70 -2.32 8.33
C LYS A 45 -4.09 -2.55 9.71
N HIS A 46 -3.58 -3.74 9.99
CA HIS A 46 -2.86 -4.01 11.25
C HIS A 46 -1.48 -3.33 11.24
N ILE A 47 -0.74 -3.42 10.12
CA ILE A 47 0.59 -2.81 10.00
C ILE A 47 0.53 -1.29 10.16
N VAL A 48 -0.52 -0.64 9.64
CA VAL A 48 -0.70 0.83 9.81
C VAL A 48 -1.42 1.21 11.11
N GLY A 49 -1.78 0.23 11.96
CA GLY A 49 -2.45 0.46 13.24
C GLY A 49 -3.89 0.94 13.13
N LEU A 50 -4.60 0.61 12.03
CA LEU A 50 -6.03 0.92 11.84
C LEU A 50 -6.95 -0.15 12.44
N THR A 51 -6.42 -1.31 12.78
CA THR A 51 -7.15 -2.44 13.36
C THR A 51 -6.27 -3.12 14.41
N HIS A 52 -6.87 -3.52 15.51
CA HIS A 52 -6.18 -4.28 16.56
C HIS A 52 -6.23 -5.78 16.26
N PRO A 53 -5.13 -6.51 16.44
CA PRO A 53 -5.13 -7.97 16.32
C PRO A 53 -5.84 -8.61 17.50
N ASP A 54 -6.27 -9.86 17.31
CA ASP A 54 -6.80 -10.67 18.42
C ASP A 54 -5.64 -11.31 19.21
N SER A 55 -4.51 -11.60 18.53
CA SER A 55 -3.24 -11.98 19.15
C SER A 55 -2.08 -11.74 18.18
N GLY A 56 -0.86 -11.80 18.70
CA GLY A 56 0.35 -11.50 17.97
C GLY A 56 0.77 -10.03 18.10
N GLN A 57 1.78 -9.63 17.37
CA GLN A 57 2.42 -8.32 17.48
C GLN A 57 2.67 -7.70 16.11
N VAL A 58 2.65 -6.38 16.08
CA VAL A 58 3.15 -5.58 14.95
C VAL A 58 4.17 -4.61 15.51
N LEU A 59 5.44 -4.80 15.14
CA LEU A 59 6.52 -3.94 15.59
C LEU A 59 6.93 -2.99 14.46
N VAL A 60 7.03 -1.71 14.78
CA VAL A 60 7.59 -0.68 13.92
C VAL A 60 8.81 -0.11 14.62
N ASP A 61 9.98 -0.25 14.01
CA ASP A 61 11.28 0.11 14.62
C ASP A 61 11.47 -0.49 16.04
N GLY A 62 11.08 -1.76 16.20
CA GLY A 62 11.18 -2.51 17.46
C GLY A 62 10.08 -2.19 18.50
N ARG A 63 9.18 -1.24 18.21
CA ARG A 63 8.09 -0.88 19.11
C ARG A 63 6.78 -1.56 18.69
N ASP A 64 6.18 -2.33 19.58
CA ASP A 64 4.85 -2.92 19.33
C ASP A 64 3.78 -1.82 19.26
N ILE A 65 3.08 -1.76 18.12
CA ILE A 65 2.02 -0.77 17.89
C ILE A 65 0.62 -1.32 18.13
N ALA A 66 0.47 -2.63 18.34
CA ALA A 66 -0.82 -3.29 18.46
C ALA A 66 -1.66 -2.77 19.66
N HIS A 67 -0.99 -2.30 20.70
CA HIS A 67 -1.62 -1.84 21.94
C HIS A 67 -1.39 -0.36 22.25
N LEU A 68 -0.90 0.42 21.27
CA LEU A 68 -0.70 1.86 21.44
C LEU A 68 -2.04 2.59 21.50
N ASN A 69 -2.11 3.64 22.33
CA ASN A 69 -3.23 4.57 22.29
C ASN A 69 -3.16 5.45 21.01
N GLU A 70 -4.28 6.08 20.64
CA GLU A 70 -4.40 6.90 19.44
C GLU A 70 -3.31 7.99 19.33
N ARG A 71 -2.95 8.64 20.43
CA ARG A 71 -1.91 9.69 20.42
C ARG A 71 -0.54 9.12 20.01
N ALA A 72 -0.19 7.95 20.52
CA ALA A 72 1.06 7.27 20.19
C ALA A 72 1.03 6.71 18.76
N LEU A 73 -0.13 6.18 18.31
CA LEU A 73 -0.34 5.72 16.94
C LEU A 73 -0.23 6.85 15.90
N LEU A 74 -0.69 8.06 16.23
CA LEU A 74 -0.52 9.23 15.35
C LEU A 74 0.95 9.50 15.03
N ALA A 75 1.85 9.35 16.01
CA ALA A 75 3.29 9.54 15.79
C ALA A 75 3.87 8.47 14.83
N VAL A 76 3.39 7.22 14.93
CA VAL A 76 3.79 6.14 14.02
C VAL A 76 3.21 6.38 12.62
N ARG A 77 1.91 6.72 12.52
CA ARG A 77 1.23 6.95 11.24
C ARG A 77 1.82 8.12 10.45
N ARG A 78 2.47 9.09 11.09
CA ARG A 78 3.22 10.15 10.41
C ARG A 78 4.40 9.66 9.58
N LYS A 79 4.96 8.49 9.92
CA LYS A 79 6.01 7.83 9.14
C LYS A 79 5.46 7.13 7.89
N PHE A 80 4.15 7.03 7.74
CA PHE A 80 3.46 6.21 6.74
C PHE A 80 2.75 7.09 5.72
N GLY A 81 3.00 6.84 4.45
CA GLY A 81 2.16 7.27 3.34
C GLY A 81 1.26 6.12 2.89
N MET A 82 0.06 6.43 2.38
CA MET A 82 -0.85 5.39 1.90
C MET A 82 -1.56 5.84 0.62
N LEU A 83 -1.43 5.02 -0.42
CA LEU A 83 -2.25 5.09 -1.64
C LEU A 83 -3.31 4.00 -1.58
N PHE A 84 -4.56 4.41 -1.45
CA PHE A 84 -5.72 3.52 -1.43
C PHE A 84 -6.15 3.10 -2.84
N GLN A 85 -6.86 1.98 -2.94
CA GLN A 85 -7.39 1.43 -4.19
C GLN A 85 -8.23 2.44 -4.97
N SER A 86 -9.05 3.27 -4.33
CA SER A 86 -9.86 4.32 -4.97
C SER A 86 -9.15 5.69 -5.02
N ALA A 87 -7.87 5.77 -4.64
CA ALA A 87 -7.13 7.00 -4.33
C ALA A 87 -7.71 7.81 -3.14
N ALA A 88 -8.95 7.57 -2.73
CA ALA A 88 -9.66 8.16 -1.59
C ALA A 88 -9.51 9.70 -1.52
N LEU A 89 -9.67 10.38 -2.66
CA LEU A 89 -9.66 11.85 -2.72
C LEU A 89 -11.00 12.39 -2.23
N PHE A 90 -10.97 13.54 -1.59
CA PHE A 90 -12.18 14.28 -1.23
C PHE A 90 -12.71 15.01 -2.46
N ASP A 91 -13.90 14.63 -2.93
CA ASP A 91 -14.51 15.17 -4.17
C ASP A 91 -14.81 16.67 -4.08
N SER A 92 -15.08 17.18 -2.88
CA SER A 92 -15.36 18.60 -2.64
C SER A 92 -14.13 19.50 -2.69
N LEU A 93 -12.93 18.92 -2.52
CA LEU A 93 -11.66 19.64 -2.47
C LEU A 93 -10.95 19.65 -3.83
N THR A 94 -10.17 20.68 -4.10
CA THR A 94 -9.25 20.73 -5.23
C THR A 94 -8.08 19.74 -5.04
N VAL A 95 -7.27 19.55 -6.07
CA VAL A 95 -6.05 18.72 -6.01
C VAL A 95 -5.10 19.25 -4.93
N GLU A 96 -4.82 20.57 -4.90
CA GLU A 96 -3.92 21.15 -3.90
C GLU A 96 -4.47 20.98 -2.48
N GLU A 97 -5.78 21.18 -2.27
CA GLU A 97 -6.43 21.01 -0.98
C GLU A 97 -6.41 19.53 -0.53
N ASN A 98 -6.59 18.58 -1.45
CA ASN A 98 -6.45 17.15 -1.18
C ASN A 98 -5.03 16.80 -0.71
N ILE A 99 -4.01 17.28 -1.40
CA ILE A 99 -2.60 17.01 -1.09
C ILE A 99 -2.22 17.69 0.22
N ALA A 100 -2.60 18.96 0.39
CA ALA A 100 -2.29 19.76 1.58
C ALA A 100 -3.13 19.38 2.82
N PHE A 101 -4.16 18.56 2.68
CA PHE A 101 -5.23 18.36 3.67
C PHE A 101 -4.77 18.15 5.11
N VAL A 102 -3.71 17.41 5.32
CA VAL A 102 -3.19 17.14 6.66
C VAL A 102 -2.24 18.28 7.10
N LEU A 103 -1.34 18.74 6.22
CA LEU A 103 -0.42 19.85 6.52
C LEU A 103 -1.16 21.13 6.91
N ALA A 104 -2.26 21.44 6.22
CA ALA A 104 -3.07 22.64 6.50
C ALA A 104 -3.73 22.63 7.88
N ARG A 105 -3.84 21.46 8.53
CA ARG A 105 -4.35 21.31 9.91
C ARG A 105 -3.28 21.40 10.97
N GLU A 106 -2.02 21.27 10.59
CA GLU A 106 -0.88 21.48 11.47
C GLU A 106 -0.54 22.99 11.50
N ARG A 107 -0.56 23.61 12.69
CA ARG A 107 -0.34 25.06 12.85
C ARG A 107 1.11 25.52 12.71
N ASN A 108 1.99 24.64 12.23
CA ASN A 108 3.44 24.85 12.17
C ASN A 108 3.98 25.03 10.75
N HIS A 109 3.10 25.18 9.74
CA HIS A 109 3.48 25.45 8.35
C HIS A 109 2.86 26.73 7.84
N THR A 110 3.64 27.53 7.08
CA THR A 110 3.09 28.70 6.37
C THR A 110 2.36 28.30 5.09
N ALA A 111 1.50 29.19 4.58
CA ALA A 111 0.80 28.94 3.32
C ALA A 111 1.77 28.76 2.14
N GLU A 112 2.86 29.53 2.13
CA GLU A 112 3.91 29.45 1.10
C GLU A 112 4.65 28.11 1.17
N GLU A 113 4.96 27.63 2.38
CA GLU A 113 5.60 26.33 2.57
C GLU A 113 4.70 25.19 2.08
N ILE A 114 3.40 25.22 2.41
CA ILE A 114 2.42 24.23 1.96
C ILE A 114 2.32 24.25 0.43
N ALA A 115 2.19 25.43 -0.19
CA ALA A 115 2.11 25.56 -1.65
C ALA A 115 3.35 25.00 -2.34
N ARG A 116 4.55 25.28 -1.82
CA ARG A 116 5.81 24.74 -2.34
C ARG A 116 5.84 23.22 -2.25
N ARG A 117 5.49 22.62 -1.09
CA ARG A 117 5.44 21.16 -0.91
C ARG A 117 4.43 20.49 -1.83
N VAL A 118 3.27 21.10 -2.04
CA VAL A 118 2.26 20.63 -2.99
C VAL A 118 2.81 20.61 -4.41
N ALA A 119 3.49 21.68 -4.83
CA ALA A 119 4.11 21.75 -6.15
C ALA A 119 5.19 20.67 -6.33
N GLU A 120 6.09 20.50 -5.36
CA GLU A 120 7.12 19.46 -5.35
C GLU A 120 6.51 18.04 -5.44
N ALA A 121 5.44 17.78 -4.67
CA ALA A 121 4.75 16.49 -4.71
C ALA A 121 4.07 16.23 -6.05
N LEU A 122 3.46 17.25 -6.67
CA LEU A 122 2.85 17.13 -8.00
C LEU A 122 3.89 16.92 -9.11
N GLU A 123 5.03 17.58 -9.03
CA GLU A 123 6.15 17.32 -9.95
C GLU A 123 6.66 15.88 -9.83
N MET A 124 6.79 15.37 -8.60
CA MET A 124 7.25 14.00 -8.37
C MET A 124 6.32 12.93 -8.97
N VAL A 125 5.01 13.21 -9.02
CA VAL A 125 4.04 12.32 -9.62
C VAL A 125 3.68 12.69 -11.08
N GLU A 126 4.46 13.58 -11.72
CA GLU A 126 4.29 14.02 -13.12
C GLU A 126 2.91 14.63 -13.40
N MET A 127 2.45 15.47 -12.47
CA MET A 127 1.15 16.16 -12.53
C MET A 127 1.27 17.68 -12.29
N PRO A 128 2.21 18.40 -12.94
CA PRO A 128 2.29 19.85 -12.76
C PRO A 128 1.06 20.54 -13.35
N GLY A 129 0.66 21.67 -12.76
CA GLY A 129 -0.37 22.55 -13.32
C GLY A 129 -1.83 22.11 -13.04
N VAL A 130 -2.06 21.07 -12.23
CA VAL A 130 -3.42 20.57 -11.94
C VAL A 130 -3.99 21.00 -10.58
N GLN A 131 -3.30 21.88 -9.87
CA GLN A 131 -3.60 22.26 -8.49
C GLN A 131 -5.06 22.64 -8.24
N LYS A 132 -5.64 23.41 -9.17
CA LYS A 132 -7.00 23.93 -9.06
C LYS A 132 -8.11 22.99 -9.54
N LYS A 133 -7.75 21.87 -10.18
CA LYS A 133 -8.73 20.87 -10.64
C LYS A 133 -9.38 20.16 -9.46
N LYS A 134 -10.60 19.66 -9.68
CA LYS A 134 -11.29 18.74 -8.76
C LYS A 134 -11.12 17.29 -9.20
N PRO A 135 -11.29 16.31 -8.29
CA PRO A 135 -11.18 14.88 -8.62
C PRO A 135 -12.07 14.44 -9.79
N ALA A 136 -13.26 15.05 -9.94
CA ALA A 136 -14.17 14.78 -11.06
C ALA A 136 -13.60 15.12 -12.44
N GLU A 137 -12.61 16.02 -12.51
CA GLU A 137 -11.96 16.45 -13.76
C GLU A 137 -10.72 15.60 -14.09
N LEU A 138 -10.43 14.57 -13.27
CA LEU A 138 -9.24 13.73 -13.41
C LEU A 138 -9.61 12.33 -13.93
N SER A 139 -8.77 11.79 -14.83
CA SER A 139 -8.84 10.37 -15.20
C SER A 139 -8.52 9.45 -14.02
N GLY A 140 -8.78 8.15 -14.13
CA GLY A 140 -8.44 7.16 -13.09
C GLY A 140 -6.95 7.19 -12.71
N GLY A 141 -6.08 7.17 -13.70
CA GLY A 141 -4.62 7.26 -13.48
C GLY A 141 -4.20 8.58 -12.85
N MET A 142 -4.79 9.71 -13.28
CA MET A 142 -4.52 11.01 -12.66
C MET A 142 -4.95 11.03 -11.19
N ARG A 143 -6.09 10.45 -10.84
CA ARG A 143 -6.52 10.34 -9.44
C ARG A 143 -5.54 9.53 -8.61
N LYS A 144 -5.00 8.41 -9.14
CA LYS A 144 -3.96 7.62 -8.46
C LYS A 144 -2.69 8.43 -8.23
N ARG A 145 -2.22 9.19 -9.24
CA ARG A 145 -1.05 10.07 -9.12
C ARG A 145 -1.25 11.15 -8.04
N VAL A 146 -2.40 11.81 -8.02
CA VAL A 146 -2.73 12.79 -6.96
C VAL A 146 -2.83 12.13 -5.58
N GLY A 147 -3.40 10.93 -5.49
CA GLY A 147 -3.41 10.13 -4.24
C GLY A 147 -2.00 9.82 -3.75
N LEU A 148 -1.08 9.50 -4.67
CA LEU A 148 0.33 9.28 -4.34
C LEU A 148 1.02 10.60 -3.91
N ALA A 149 0.76 11.72 -4.59
CA ALA A 149 1.26 13.03 -4.17
C ALA A 149 0.84 13.37 -2.73
N ARG A 150 -0.42 13.08 -2.37
CA ARG A 150 -0.90 13.22 -1.00
C ARG A 150 -0.20 12.27 -0.01
N ALA A 151 0.10 11.05 -0.44
CA ALA A 151 0.79 10.07 0.42
C ALA A 151 2.24 10.49 0.73
N ILE A 152 2.91 11.19 -0.18
CA ILE A 152 4.33 11.56 -0.04
C ILE A 152 4.56 12.97 0.52
N ILE A 153 3.52 13.79 0.71
CA ILE A 153 3.65 15.19 1.13
C ILE A 153 4.41 15.36 2.46
N TYR A 154 4.33 14.37 3.34
CA TYR A 154 5.03 14.33 4.63
C TYR A 154 6.45 13.77 4.56
N ARG A 155 6.91 13.32 3.38
CA ARG A 155 8.17 12.57 3.22
C ARG A 155 8.19 11.35 4.15
N PRO A 156 7.27 10.39 3.96
CA PRO A 156 7.16 9.21 4.82
C PRO A 156 8.41 8.33 4.74
N GLU A 157 8.63 7.51 5.76
CA GLU A 157 9.64 6.47 5.77
C GLU A 157 9.16 5.19 5.05
N VAL A 158 7.84 4.98 5.04
CA VAL A 158 7.18 3.80 4.44
C VAL A 158 5.97 4.24 3.62
N ILE A 159 5.81 3.71 2.42
CA ILE A 159 4.62 3.92 1.60
C ILE A 159 3.89 2.60 1.38
N PHE A 160 2.61 2.60 1.67
CA PHE A 160 1.70 1.49 1.40
C PHE A 160 0.89 1.77 0.15
N TYR A 161 0.80 0.76 -0.72
CA TYR A 161 0.02 0.80 -1.95
C TYR A 161 -1.01 -0.34 -1.89
N ASP A 162 -2.28 0.00 -1.77
CA ASP A 162 -3.38 -0.97 -1.77
C ASP A 162 -4.01 -1.00 -3.16
N GLU A 163 -3.69 -2.04 -3.93
CA GLU A 163 -4.18 -2.27 -5.30
C GLU A 163 -4.02 -1.03 -6.21
N PRO A 164 -2.80 -0.51 -6.41
CA PRO A 164 -2.59 0.79 -7.05
C PRO A 164 -3.04 0.85 -8.50
N THR A 165 -3.03 -0.26 -9.22
CA THR A 165 -3.35 -0.35 -10.66
C THR A 165 -4.75 -0.87 -10.95
N THR A 166 -5.49 -1.31 -9.92
CA THR A 166 -6.84 -1.86 -10.08
C THR A 166 -7.80 -0.83 -10.70
N GLY A 167 -8.53 -1.27 -11.73
CA GLY A 167 -9.51 -0.45 -12.47
C GLY A 167 -8.89 0.46 -13.52
N LEU A 168 -7.61 0.30 -13.84
CA LEU A 168 -6.91 1.01 -14.91
C LEU A 168 -6.67 0.08 -16.10
N ASP A 169 -6.55 0.66 -17.30
CA ASP A 169 -6.10 -0.09 -18.46
C ASP A 169 -4.61 -0.48 -18.35
N PRO A 170 -4.13 -1.46 -19.14
CA PRO A 170 -2.76 -1.97 -19.01
C PRO A 170 -1.66 -0.92 -19.24
N VAL A 171 -1.89 0.08 -20.09
CA VAL A 171 -0.90 1.12 -20.39
C VAL A 171 -0.77 2.10 -19.23
N VAL A 172 -1.91 2.51 -18.67
CA VAL A 172 -1.93 3.37 -17.49
C VAL A 172 -1.41 2.63 -16.27
N SER A 173 -1.70 1.32 -16.12
CA SER A 173 -1.16 0.48 -15.05
C SER A 173 0.37 0.45 -15.08
N ASP A 174 0.97 0.16 -16.23
CA ASP A 174 2.43 0.20 -16.43
C ASP A 174 3.03 1.57 -16.07
N SER A 175 2.34 2.65 -16.44
CA SER A 175 2.75 4.01 -16.09
C SER A 175 2.75 4.28 -14.58
N ILE A 176 1.75 3.74 -13.85
CA ILE A 176 1.69 3.84 -12.38
C ILE A 176 2.76 2.97 -11.73
N ASP A 177 3.00 1.75 -12.21
CA ASP A 177 4.06 0.88 -11.70
C ASP A 177 5.45 1.53 -11.84
N LYS A 178 5.75 2.09 -13.01
CA LYS A 178 6.99 2.86 -13.23
C LYS A 178 7.08 4.08 -12.32
N LEU A 179 5.97 4.77 -12.06
CA LEU A 179 5.94 5.89 -11.14
C LEU A 179 6.24 5.45 -9.71
N ILE A 180 5.66 4.33 -9.26
CA ILE A 180 5.93 3.75 -7.94
C ILE A 180 7.43 3.49 -7.77
N VAL A 181 8.07 2.82 -8.74
CA VAL A 181 9.51 2.54 -8.71
C VAL A 181 10.32 3.83 -8.58
N ARG A 182 10.05 4.83 -9.44
CA ARG A 182 10.77 6.12 -9.41
C ARG A 182 10.60 6.87 -8.07
N VAL A 183 9.39 6.88 -7.52
CA VAL A 183 9.12 7.54 -6.23
C VAL A 183 9.87 6.82 -5.10
N CYS A 184 9.86 5.47 -5.09
CA CYS A 184 10.59 4.69 -4.10
C CYS A 184 12.08 4.95 -4.14
N GLU A 185 12.68 4.97 -5.35
CA GLU A 185 14.12 5.23 -5.55
C GLU A 185 14.48 6.68 -5.17
N ARG A 186 13.67 7.66 -5.60
CA ARG A 186 13.96 9.08 -5.33
C ARG A 186 13.82 9.48 -3.87
N LEU A 187 12.91 8.82 -3.14
CA LEU A 187 12.68 9.09 -1.71
C LEU A 187 13.43 8.12 -0.79
N GLU A 188 14.05 7.07 -1.34
CA GLU A 188 14.73 6.00 -0.58
C GLU A 188 13.81 5.38 0.51
N VAL A 189 12.54 5.22 0.19
CA VAL A 189 11.52 4.74 1.13
C VAL A 189 11.34 3.22 1.07
N THR A 190 10.87 2.66 2.17
CA THR A 190 10.34 1.28 2.20
C THR A 190 8.96 1.27 1.54
N SER A 191 8.67 0.28 0.72
CA SER A 191 7.40 0.17 0.01
C SER A 191 6.73 -1.18 0.22
N ILE A 192 5.44 -1.15 0.51
CA ILE A 192 4.62 -2.35 0.64
C ILE A 192 3.47 -2.22 -0.35
N VAL A 193 3.47 -3.10 -1.36
CA VAL A 193 2.48 -3.09 -2.44
C VAL A 193 1.58 -4.31 -2.32
N ILE A 194 0.30 -4.10 -2.15
CA ILE A 194 -0.69 -5.16 -2.25
C ILE A 194 -1.21 -5.17 -3.68
N THR A 195 -1.13 -6.31 -4.34
CA THR A 195 -1.72 -6.48 -5.67
C THR A 195 -2.09 -7.94 -5.95
N HIS A 196 -3.01 -8.14 -6.87
CA HIS A 196 -3.29 -9.42 -7.51
C HIS A 196 -2.84 -9.45 -8.97
N ASP A 197 -2.29 -8.34 -9.47
CA ASP A 197 -1.74 -8.24 -10.83
C ASP A 197 -0.28 -8.70 -10.87
N MET A 198 -0.03 -9.77 -11.61
CA MET A 198 1.31 -10.38 -11.73
C MET A 198 2.27 -9.49 -12.53
N ARG A 199 1.78 -8.63 -13.44
CA ARG A 199 2.62 -7.68 -14.15
C ARG A 199 3.12 -6.60 -13.20
N SER A 200 2.23 -6.00 -12.41
CA SER A 200 2.61 -5.04 -11.36
C SER A 200 3.58 -5.68 -10.36
N MET A 201 3.31 -6.92 -9.91
CA MET A 201 4.22 -7.65 -9.01
C MET A 201 5.64 -7.74 -9.59
N GLN A 202 5.77 -8.08 -10.89
CA GLN A 202 7.07 -8.19 -11.55
C GLN A 202 7.73 -6.81 -11.77
N ALA A 203 6.94 -5.78 -12.07
CA ALA A 203 7.44 -4.44 -12.36
C ALA A 203 7.98 -3.72 -11.13
N VAL A 204 7.30 -3.85 -9.96
CA VAL A 204 7.65 -3.08 -8.77
C VAL A 204 8.35 -3.89 -7.68
N GLY A 205 8.15 -5.22 -7.64
CA GLY A 205 8.60 -6.07 -6.55
C GLY A 205 10.11 -6.34 -6.56
N ARG A 206 10.73 -6.23 -5.39
CA ARG A 206 12.07 -6.81 -5.13
C ARG A 206 11.94 -8.13 -4.40
N ARG A 207 11.04 -8.22 -3.46
CA ARG A 207 10.62 -9.44 -2.76
C ARG A 207 9.10 -9.54 -2.77
N VAL A 208 8.59 -10.75 -2.82
CA VAL A 208 7.18 -11.09 -2.86
C VAL A 208 6.85 -11.99 -1.68
N ALA A 209 5.74 -11.74 -1.01
CA ALA A 209 5.16 -12.63 0.00
C ALA A 209 3.76 -13.04 -0.46
N MET A 210 3.49 -14.33 -0.52
CA MET A 210 2.16 -14.85 -0.85
C MET A 210 1.36 -15.08 0.43
N LEU A 211 0.26 -14.36 0.58
CA LEU A 211 -0.73 -14.61 1.63
C LEU A 211 -1.76 -15.63 1.13
N HIS A 212 -1.81 -16.79 1.78
CA HIS A 212 -2.75 -17.87 1.47
C HIS A 212 -3.31 -18.44 2.76
N GLU A 213 -4.62 -18.60 2.84
CA GLU A 213 -5.34 -19.12 4.02
C GLU A 213 -4.94 -18.43 5.35
N GLY A 214 -4.80 -17.11 5.29
CA GLY A 214 -4.48 -16.30 6.47
C GLY A 214 -3.02 -16.38 6.94
N ARG A 215 -2.11 -16.99 6.18
CA ARG A 215 -0.68 -17.16 6.52
C ARG A 215 0.22 -16.70 5.37
N ILE A 216 1.45 -16.32 5.68
CA ILE A 216 2.48 -16.19 4.65
C ILE A 216 2.89 -17.60 4.23
N TYR A 217 2.44 -17.98 3.04
CA TYR A 217 2.66 -19.32 2.50
C TYR A 217 4.09 -19.49 2.00
N THR A 218 4.59 -18.49 1.27
CA THR A 218 5.96 -18.47 0.76
C THR A 218 6.42 -17.04 0.52
N THR A 219 7.74 -16.86 0.47
CA THR A 219 8.40 -15.61 0.07
C THR A 219 9.50 -15.91 -0.93
N GLY A 220 9.75 -14.97 -1.85
CA GLY A 220 10.82 -15.12 -2.86
C GLY A 220 10.92 -13.87 -3.72
N THR A 221 11.73 -13.90 -4.75
CA THR A 221 11.80 -12.88 -5.79
C THR A 221 10.60 -13.02 -6.75
N PRO A 222 10.22 -11.97 -7.50
CA PRO A 222 9.21 -12.09 -8.55
C PRO A 222 9.50 -13.22 -9.55
N GLN A 223 10.77 -13.43 -9.91
CA GLN A 223 11.19 -14.49 -10.83
C GLN A 223 10.95 -15.88 -10.25
N GLU A 224 11.31 -16.09 -8.98
CA GLU A 224 11.07 -17.35 -8.26
C GLU A 224 9.56 -17.64 -8.15
N MET A 225 8.75 -16.64 -7.87
CA MET A 225 7.28 -16.80 -7.83
C MET A 225 6.72 -17.21 -9.19
N MET A 226 7.15 -16.57 -10.28
CA MET A 226 6.69 -16.91 -11.64
C MET A 226 7.17 -18.30 -12.10
N ALA A 227 8.33 -18.74 -11.65
CA ALA A 227 8.91 -20.05 -11.97
C ALA A 227 8.48 -21.18 -11.01
N ALA A 228 7.69 -20.85 -9.97
CA ALA A 228 7.33 -21.81 -8.94
C ALA A 228 6.57 -23.01 -9.50
N THR A 229 6.97 -24.20 -9.06
CA THR A 229 6.31 -25.49 -9.40
C THR A 229 5.31 -25.92 -8.32
N ASP A 230 5.36 -25.29 -7.14
CA ASP A 230 4.38 -25.53 -6.08
C ASP A 230 2.96 -25.30 -6.61
N PRO A 231 2.01 -26.23 -6.39
CA PRO A 231 0.68 -26.15 -6.99
C PRO A 231 -0.12 -24.89 -6.57
N VAL A 232 0.05 -24.41 -5.33
CA VAL A 232 -0.68 -23.24 -4.82
C VAL A 232 -0.16 -21.99 -5.49
N VAL A 233 1.16 -21.79 -5.49
CA VAL A 233 1.83 -20.62 -6.09
C VAL A 233 1.61 -20.63 -7.61
N SER A 234 1.89 -21.74 -8.27
CA SER A 234 1.81 -21.89 -9.73
C SER A 234 0.39 -21.61 -10.27
N ARG A 235 -0.65 -22.12 -9.60
CA ARG A 235 -2.04 -21.82 -10.00
C ARG A 235 -2.35 -20.34 -9.83
N PHE A 236 -1.95 -19.74 -8.72
CA PHE A 236 -2.21 -18.33 -8.46
C PHE A 236 -1.55 -17.44 -9.50
N VAL A 237 -0.24 -17.61 -9.76
CA VAL A 237 0.49 -16.74 -10.71
C VAL A 237 0.07 -16.93 -12.16
N ARG A 238 -0.47 -18.11 -12.52
CA ARG A 238 -1.02 -18.41 -13.84
C ARG A 238 -2.51 -18.07 -13.99
N GLY A 239 -3.18 -17.65 -12.92
CA GLY A 239 -4.61 -17.34 -12.93
C GLY A 239 -5.50 -18.57 -13.17
N ILE A 240 -5.09 -19.73 -12.68
CA ILE A 240 -5.85 -21.00 -12.84
C ILE A 240 -6.73 -21.18 -11.60
N SER A 241 -8.05 -21.28 -11.81
CA SER A 241 -9.02 -21.54 -10.74
C SER A 241 -8.89 -22.98 -10.18
N ASP A 242 -9.27 -23.17 -8.92
CA ASP A 242 -9.41 -24.51 -8.34
C ASP A 242 -10.80 -25.08 -8.69
N GLU A 243 -10.86 -26.34 -9.09
CA GLU A 243 -12.14 -27.02 -9.42
C GLU A 243 -13.12 -27.03 -8.23
N LYS A 244 -12.60 -26.94 -7.00
CA LYS A 244 -13.40 -26.86 -5.77
C LYS A 244 -14.06 -25.51 -5.53
N GLU A 245 -13.74 -24.48 -6.31
CA GLU A 245 -14.30 -23.11 -6.16
C GLU A 245 -15.63 -22.91 -6.86
N HIS A 246 -16.10 -23.88 -7.63
CA HIS A 246 -17.40 -23.82 -8.33
C HIS A 246 -18.59 -24.33 -7.50
N ALA A 247 -18.40 -24.59 -6.21
CA ALA A 247 -19.48 -24.96 -5.29
C ALA A 247 -20.01 -23.72 -4.54
N PHE A 248 -20.73 -22.84 -5.25
CA PHE A 248 -21.66 -21.86 -4.72
C PHE A 248 -23.05 -22.12 -5.26
#